data_f3024de3cb9d90d55d8ae3525389017b
#
_entry.id   f3024de3cb9d90d55d8ae3525389017b
#
_cell.length_a   1.000
_cell.length_b   1.000
_cell.length_c   1.000
_cell.angle_alpha   90.00
_cell.angle_beta   90.00
_cell.angle_gamma   90.00
#
_symmetry.space_group_name_H-M   'P 1'
#
loop_
_entity.id
_entity.type
_entity.pdbx_description
1 polymer ?
#
loop_
_entity_poly.entity_id
_entity_poly.type
_entity_poly.pdbx_seq_one_letter_code
_entity_poly.pdbx_strand_id
1 'polypeptide(L)'
;VGSKVVPMPPNATVVQVGLNDWEIGKNYPADIALHADVGETMKALIPALQRQGGKSLDKIAAGRLSMLSKINWGSRNLKTRELAKENSSVHPIDPDWLMLNVVDALPSNSIVVNESLTSSRALPDLLPFRDRYGFHGNASGGIGWGLPAAIGVQLAHPDRRVLCLSGDGSAMYSIQALWTAAHLNLPITFVITNNRSYRILKQRLLGFHKSDAYVGMDFDEPQIDFAGVARSLGVTADTITEPEAIRPAL
;
A
#
# COMPACT_ATOMS: atom_id res chain seq x y z
N VAL A 1 -1.80 -18.79 -17.20
CA VAL A 1 -0.35 -18.69 -17.18
C VAL A 1 0.11 -19.25 -15.85
N GLY A 2 0.52 -20.54 -15.87
CA GLY A 2 0.93 -21.23 -14.67
C GLY A 2 2.25 -20.70 -14.15
N SER A 3 2.23 -19.92 -13.08
CA SER A 3 3.42 -19.75 -12.27
C SER A 3 3.70 -21.09 -11.61
N LYS A 4 4.90 -21.64 -11.82
CA LYS A 4 5.39 -22.81 -11.09
C LYS A 4 5.77 -22.43 -9.63
N VAL A 5 4.99 -21.60 -8.99
CA VAL A 5 5.18 -21.32 -7.57
C VAL A 5 4.51 -22.46 -6.84
N VAL A 6 5.29 -23.30 -6.20
CA VAL A 6 4.77 -24.23 -5.19
C VAL A 6 4.42 -23.38 -3.98
N PRO A 7 3.14 -23.12 -3.74
CA PRO A 7 2.73 -22.11 -2.78
C PRO A 7 2.95 -22.55 -1.33
N MET A 8 3.11 -23.86 -1.11
CA MET A 8 3.36 -24.45 0.20
C MET A 8 4.63 -25.30 0.15
N PRO A 9 5.50 -25.25 1.16
CA PRO A 9 6.62 -26.18 1.28
C PRO A 9 6.11 -27.62 1.33
N PRO A 10 6.76 -28.58 0.63
CA PRO A 10 6.24 -29.95 0.51
C PRO A 10 5.98 -30.69 1.83
N ASN A 11 6.69 -30.31 2.90
CA ASN A 11 6.60 -30.96 4.23
C ASN A 11 5.99 -30.03 5.30
N ALA A 12 5.29 -28.97 4.90
CA ALA A 12 4.66 -28.06 5.85
C ALA A 12 3.29 -28.62 6.26
N THR A 13 3.02 -28.67 7.56
CA THR A 13 1.67 -28.87 8.08
C THR A 13 0.85 -27.60 7.89
N VAL A 14 -0.24 -27.70 7.16
CA VAL A 14 -1.12 -26.57 6.84
C VAL A 14 -2.29 -26.54 7.81
N VAL A 15 -2.35 -25.48 8.61
CA VAL A 15 -3.47 -25.24 9.53
C VAL A 15 -4.26 -24.03 9.00
N GLN A 16 -5.51 -24.20 8.68
CA GLN A 16 -6.42 -23.12 8.31
C GLN A 16 -7.41 -22.82 9.40
N VAL A 17 -7.56 -21.54 9.72
CA VAL A 17 -8.50 -21.04 10.72
C VAL A 17 -9.34 -19.95 10.09
N GLY A 18 -10.65 -20.00 10.22
CA GLY A 18 -11.55 -18.97 9.70
C GLY A 18 -13.00 -19.26 10.00
N LEU A 19 -13.84 -18.23 9.83
CA LEU A 19 -15.30 -18.33 10.01
C LEU A 19 -16.05 -18.62 8.69
N ASN A 20 -15.33 -18.65 7.57
CA ASN A 20 -15.92 -18.90 6.26
C ASN A 20 -15.57 -20.32 5.79
N ASP A 21 -16.47 -21.26 5.95
CA ASP A 21 -16.32 -22.66 5.54
C ASP A 21 -15.99 -22.83 4.07
N TRP A 22 -16.52 -21.95 3.22
CA TRP A 22 -16.28 -21.98 1.78
C TRP A 22 -14.82 -21.72 1.40
N GLU A 23 -14.06 -21.04 2.24
CA GLU A 23 -12.66 -20.70 1.98
C GLU A 23 -11.68 -21.71 2.55
N ILE A 24 -12.12 -22.49 3.57
CA ILE A 24 -11.27 -23.50 4.19
C ILE A 24 -11.03 -24.65 3.20
N GLY A 25 -9.76 -24.93 2.90
CA GLY A 25 -9.37 -25.99 1.96
C GLY A 25 -9.57 -25.67 0.48
N LYS A 26 -10.14 -24.50 0.14
CA LYS A 26 -10.52 -24.15 -1.24
C LYS A 26 -9.35 -24.13 -2.22
N ASN A 27 -8.26 -23.49 -1.86
CA ASN A 27 -7.11 -23.32 -2.75
C ASN A 27 -5.98 -24.30 -2.44
N TYR A 28 -5.85 -24.71 -1.18
CA TYR A 28 -4.82 -25.63 -0.71
C TYR A 28 -5.42 -26.61 0.29
N PRO A 29 -5.03 -27.89 0.23
CA PRO A 29 -5.42 -28.85 1.27
C PRO A 29 -4.98 -28.36 2.65
N ALA A 30 -5.84 -28.46 3.63
CA ALA A 30 -5.51 -28.20 5.03
C ALA A 30 -5.36 -29.54 5.76
N ASP A 31 -4.25 -29.71 6.48
CA ASP A 31 -4.08 -30.88 7.38
C ASP A 31 -4.96 -30.74 8.62
N ILE A 32 -5.14 -29.51 9.08
CA ILE A 32 -6.03 -29.16 10.20
C ILE A 32 -6.91 -27.97 9.77
N ALA A 33 -8.21 -28.17 9.79
CA ALA A 33 -9.20 -27.15 9.47
C ALA A 33 -9.97 -26.76 10.75
N LEU A 34 -9.96 -25.49 11.12
CA LEU A 34 -10.64 -24.97 12.30
C LEU A 34 -11.66 -23.91 11.87
N HIS A 35 -12.94 -24.23 12.01
CA HIS A 35 -14.02 -23.26 11.84
C HIS A 35 -14.14 -22.44 13.13
N ALA A 36 -13.36 -21.38 13.25
CA ALA A 36 -13.27 -20.56 14.46
C ALA A 36 -12.77 -19.15 14.15
N ASP A 37 -13.06 -18.21 15.05
CA ASP A 37 -12.47 -16.87 15.01
C ASP A 37 -10.95 -16.96 15.21
N VAL A 38 -10.19 -16.26 14.36
CA VAL A 38 -8.72 -16.27 14.39
C VAL A 38 -8.19 -15.72 15.71
N GLY A 39 -8.77 -14.62 16.20
CA GLY A 39 -8.35 -13.97 17.44
C GLY A 39 -8.57 -14.88 18.67
N GLU A 40 -9.75 -15.52 18.77
CA GLU A 40 -10.05 -16.44 19.86
C GLU A 40 -9.18 -17.70 19.77
N THR A 41 -8.93 -18.19 18.55
CA THR A 41 -8.00 -19.32 18.35
C THR A 41 -6.59 -18.98 18.84
N MET A 42 -6.08 -17.78 18.52
CA MET A 42 -4.76 -17.36 19.00
C MET A 42 -4.72 -17.20 20.54
N LYS A 43 -5.78 -16.65 21.14
CA LYS A 43 -5.90 -16.55 22.61
C LYS A 43 -5.86 -17.94 23.28
N ALA A 44 -6.43 -18.95 22.66
CA ALA A 44 -6.41 -20.33 23.18
C ALA A 44 -5.08 -21.04 22.91
N LEU A 45 -4.48 -20.80 21.74
CA LEU A 45 -3.25 -21.46 21.29
C LEU A 45 -2.03 -21.01 22.10
N ILE A 46 -1.89 -19.72 22.40
CA ILE A 46 -0.74 -19.17 23.12
C ILE A 46 -0.52 -19.85 24.47
N PRO A 47 -1.52 -19.91 25.37
CA PRO A 47 -1.36 -20.63 26.65
C PRO A 47 -1.09 -22.13 26.48
N ALA A 48 -1.68 -22.75 25.46
CA ALA A 48 -1.45 -24.17 25.18
C ALA A 48 0.01 -24.45 24.79
N LEU A 49 0.58 -23.63 23.94
CA LEU A 49 2.00 -23.70 23.56
C LEU A 49 2.92 -23.45 24.77
N GLN A 50 2.62 -22.49 25.61
CA GLN A 50 3.39 -22.22 26.83
C GLN A 50 3.39 -23.42 27.78
N ARG A 51 2.24 -24.08 27.98
CA ARG A 51 2.17 -25.28 28.82
C ARG A 51 2.94 -26.47 28.26
N GLN A 52 2.92 -26.68 26.95
CA GLN A 52 3.54 -27.86 26.32
C GLN A 52 5.00 -27.67 25.94
N GLY A 53 5.41 -26.45 25.64
CA GLY A 53 6.69 -26.15 25.01
C GLY A 53 7.88 -26.16 25.95
N GLY A 54 7.73 -25.70 27.19
CA GLY A 54 8.79 -25.62 28.20
C GLY A 54 10.07 -24.91 27.70
N LYS A 55 11.20 -25.19 28.32
CA LYS A 55 12.52 -24.58 27.98
C LYS A 55 12.97 -24.82 26.53
N SER A 56 12.51 -25.93 25.90
CA SER A 56 12.84 -26.21 24.50
C SER A 56 12.18 -25.21 23.56
N LEU A 57 10.92 -24.89 23.80
CA LEU A 57 10.19 -23.87 23.02
C LEU A 57 10.82 -22.48 23.19
N ASP A 58 11.22 -22.12 24.40
CA ASP A 58 11.88 -20.83 24.68
C ASP A 58 13.17 -20.65 23.86
N LYS A 59 13.98 -21.72 23.77
CA LYS A 59 15.21 -21.69 22.96
C LYS A 59 14.91 -21.55 21.45
N ILE A 60 13.90 -22.27 20.95
CA ILE A 60 13.46 -22.17 19.55
C ILE A 60 12.90 -20.76 19.28
N ALA A 61 12.08 -20.23 20.17
CA ALA A 61 11.51 -18.89 20.05
C ALA A 61 12.59 -17.81 20.02
N ALA A 62 13.56 -17.87 20.93
CA ALA A 62 14.69 -16.94 20.97
C ALA A 62 15.51 -16.96 19.66
N GLY A 63 15.80 -18.15 19.13
CA GLY A 63 16.49 -18.29 17.83
C GLY A 63 15.69 -17.70 16.65
N ARG A 64 14.39 -17.95 16.62
CA ARG A 64 13.48 -17.38 15.60
C ARG A 64 13.38 -15.86 15.71
N LEU A 65 13.24 -15.32 16.92
CA LEU A 65 13.21 -13.87 17.15
C LEU A 65 14.50 -13.19 16.71
N SER A 66 15.66 -13.79 17.01
CA SER A 66 16.95 -13.29 16.55
C SER A 66 17.08 -13.26 15.02
N MET A 67 16.53 -14.26 14.33
CA MET A 67 16.51 -14.29 12.86
C MET A 67 15.53 -13.26 12.30
N LEU A 68 14.31 -13.20 12.85
CA LEU A 68 13.27 -12.30 12.39
C LEU A 68 13.60 -10.83 12.64
N SER A 69 14.36 -10.51 13.70
CA SER A 69 14.80 -9.13 13.98
C SER A 69 15.61 -8.51 12.84
N LYS A 70 16.28 -9.33 12.02
CA LYS A 70 17.09 -8.88 10.87
C LYS A 70 16.26 -8.55 9.63
N ILE A 71 15.02 -9.04 9.56
CA ILE A 71 14.13 -8.95 8.38
C ILE A 71 12.73 -8.42 8.73
N ASN A 72 12.51 -8.01 9.97
CA ASN A 72 11.24 -7.46 10.41
C ASN A 72 11.00 -6.07 9.81
N TRP A 73 9.81 -5.52 10.05
CA TRP A 73 9.44 -4.19 9.56
C TRP A 73 10.43 -3.11 10.01
N GLY A 74 10.90 -3.13 11.27
CA GLY A 74 11.85 -2.13 11.76
C GLY A 74 13.17 -2.11 10.98
N SER A 75 13.73 -3.29 10.69
CA SER A 75 14.95 -3.40 9.89
C SER A 75 14.74 -2.97 8.44
N ARG A 76 13.60 -3.33 7.84
CA ARG A 76 13.25 -2.89 6.50
C ARG A 76 13.01 -1.39 6.45
N ASN A 77 12.32 -0.82 7.45
CA ASN A 77 12.08 0.62 7.55
C ASN A 77 13.40 1.41 7.55
N LEU A 78 14.36 1.03 8.40
CA LEU A 78 15.66 1.69 8.45
C LEU A 78 16.36 1.65 7.10
N LYS A 79 16.46 0.45 6.50
CA LYS A 79 17.10 0.28 5.20
C LYS A 79 16.41 1.08 4.09
N THR A 80 15.09 1.06 4.03
CA THR A 80 14.32 1.79 3.01
C THR A 80 14.48 3.30 3.18
N ARG A 81 14.55 3.80 4.42
CA ARG A 81 14.84 5.22 4.70
C ARG A 81 16.23 5.64 4.24
N GLU A 82 17.24 4.80 4.44
CA GLU A 82 18.60 5.07 3.98
C GLU A 82 18.64 5.14 2.44
N LEU A 83 18.14 4.13 1.76
CA LEU A 83 18.08 4.10 0.29
C LEU A 83 17.29 5.27 -0.31
N ALA A 84 16.15 5.64 0.28
CA ALA A 84 15.37 6.78 -0.19
C ALA A 84 16.15 8.10 -0.05
N LYS A 85 16.93 8.28 1.03
CA LYS A 85 17.78 9.46 1.23
C LYS A 85 18.93 9.57 0.22
N GLU A 86 19.48 8.45 -0.22
CA GLU A 86 20.51 8.43 -1.28
C GLU A 86 19.99 9.04 -2.59
N ASN A 87 18.68 8.93 -2.83
CA ASN A 87 18.00 9.43 -4.03
C ASN A 87 17.34 10.82 -3.84
N SER A 88 17.69 11.55 -2.76
CA SER A 88 17.03 12.81 -2.37
C SER A 88 17.16 13.95 -3.38
N SER A 89 18.13 13.91 -4.28
CA SER A 89 18.38 14.91 -5.32
C SER A 89 18.20 14.38 -6.74
N VAL A 90 17.63 13.20 -6.90
CA VAL A 90 17.45 12.56 -8.22
C VAL A 90 16.29 13.20 -8.97
N HIS A 91 16.48 13.48 -10.25
CA HIS A 91 15.48 13.98 -11.20
C HIS A 91 15.24 12.98 -12.33
N PRO A 92 13.97 12.72 -12.71
CA PRO A 92 12.75 13.15 -12.02
C PRO A 92 12.69 12.59 -10.59
N ILE A 93 11.83 13.17 -9.73
CA ILE A 93 11.70 12.79 -8.32
C ILE A 93 11.64 11.27 -8.16
N ASP A 94 12.54 10.74 -7.31
CA ASP A 94 12.54 9.31 -6.97
C ASP A 94 11.28 8.96 -6.16
N PRO A 95 10.55 7.88 -6.53
CA PRO A 95 9.32 7.50 -5.84
C PRO A 95 9.52 7.14 -4.35
N ASP A 96 10.64 6.54 -3.98
CA ASP A 96 10.91 6.14 -2.60
C ASP A 96 11.25 7.37 -1.75
N TRP A 97 11.94 8.36 -2.33
CA TRP A 97 12.13 9.68 -1.72
C TRP A 97 10.80 10.41 -1.51
N LEU A 98 9.91 10.40 -2.50
CA LEU A 98 8.57 10.95 -2.36
C LEU A 98 7.82 10.28 -1.21
N MET A 99 7.79 8.94 -1.17
CA MET A 99 7.08 8.21 -0.12
C MET A 99 7.66 8.47 1.28
N LEU A 100 8.98 8.62 1.40
CA LEU A 100 9.61 8.99 2.66
C LEU A 100 9.13 10.36 3.15
N ASN A 101 9.13 11.38 2.28
CA ASN A 101 8.66 12.72 2.63
C ASN A 101 7.17 12.73 3.00
N VAL A 102 6.34 12.00 2.24
CA VAL A 102 4.91 11.85 2.54
C VAL A 102 4.71 11.27 3.94
N VAL A 103 5.36 10.13 4.25
CA VAL A 103 5.20 9.47 5.55
C VAL A 103 5.70 10.34 6.71
N ASP A 104 6.82 11.06 6.52
CA ASP A 104 7.41 11.91 7.54
C ASP A 104 6.61 13.22 7.77
N ALA A 105 5.82 13.66 6.80
CA ALA A 105 4.92 14.80 6.95
C ALA A 105 3.58 14.45 7.62
N LEU A 106 3.19 13.16 7.62
CA LEU A 106 1.89 12.74 8.14
C LEU A 106 1.80 12.83 9.67
N PRO A 107 0.75 13.48 10.21
CA PRO A 107 0.38 13.32 11.61
C PRO A 107 0.18 11.85 12.00
N SER A 108 0.47 11.52 13.25
CA SER A 108 0.49 10.12 13.72
C SER A 108 -0.85 9.39 13.64
N ASN A 109 -1.96 10.13 13.60
CA ASN A 109 -3.33 9.60 13.51
C ASN A 109 -3.90 9.67 12.09
N SER A 110 -3.09 10.00 11.08
CA SER A 110 -3.57 10.10 9.69
C SER A 110 -4.02 8.76 9.13
N ILE A 111 -4.85 8.84 8.10
CA ILE A 111 -5.30 7.68 7.32
C ILE A 111 -4.77 7.83 5.90
N VAL A 112 -4.18 6.76 5.37
CA VAL A 112 -3.68 6.73 4.00
C VAL A 112 -4.60 5.88 3.13
N VAL A 113 -5.09 6.47 2.04
CA VAL A 113 -5.79 5.76 0.95
C VAL A 113 -4.82 5.65 -0.21
N ASN A 114 -4.43 4.44 -0.61
CA ASN A 114 -3.38 4.23 -1.60
C ASN A 114 -3.85 3.48 -2.84
N GLU A 115 -3.76 4.14 -3.97
CA GLU A 115 -3.93 3.58 -5.31
C GLU A 115 -2.72 3.88 -6.22
N SER A 116 -1.58 4.26 -5.65
CA SER A 116 -0.35 4.53 -6.39
C SER A 116 0.51 3.27 -6.45
N LEU A 117 0.29 2.42 -7.45
CA LEU A 117 0.86 1.07 -7.52
C LEU A 117 2.39 1.05 -7.64
N THR A 118 2.95 1.68 -8.69
CA THR A 118 4.39 1.61 -8.97
C THR A 118 5.21 2.59 -8.16
N SER A 119 4.63 3.73 -7.80
CA SER A 119 5.33 4.79 -7.07
C SER A 119 5.23 4.64 -5.55
N SER A 120 4.38 3.75 -5.03
CA SER A 120 4.23 3.54 -3.57
C SER A 120 4.84 2.24 -3.07
N ARG A 121 5.83 1.68 -3.75
CA ARG A 121 6.46 0.40 -3.38
C ARG A 121 7.12 0.44 -2.00
N ALA A 122 7.74 1.55 -1.65
CA ALA A 122 8.38 1.75 -0.36
C ALA A 122 7.38 1.99 0.79
N LEU A 123 6.12 2.37 0.48
CA LEU A 123 5.14 2.76 1.48
C LEU A 123 4.90 1.70 2.57
N PRO A 124 4.78 0.38 2.29
CA PRO A 124 4.60 -0.63 3.33
C PRO A 124 5.77 -0.75 4.30
N ASP A 125 6.97 -0.41 3.87
CA ASP A 125 8.17 -0.43 4.71
C ASP A 125 8.38 0.89 5.46
N LEU A 126 7.78 1.99 4.99
CA LEU A 126 7.90 3.31 5.61
C LEU A 126 6.75 3.63 6.56
N LEU A 127 5.51 3.29 6.18
CA LEU A 127 4.30 3.64 6.93
C LEU A 127 4.14 2.76 8.18
N PRO A 128 4.09 3.34 9.38
CA PRO A 128 3.78 2.59 10.59
C PRO A 128 2.27 2.29 10.65
N PHE A 129 1.89 1.04 10.47
CA PHE A 129 0.50 0.59 10.62
C PHE A 129 0.14 0.51 12.11
N ARG A 130 -0.59 1.52 12.62
CA ARG A 130 -0.87 1.69 14.05
C ARG A 130 -2.25 1.18 14.46
N ASP A 131 -3.21 1.24 13.54
CA ASP A 131 -4.58 0.80 13.77
C ASP A 131 -5.20 0.23 12.48
N ARG A 132 -6.35 -0.43 12.62
CA ARG A 132 -7.06 -1.09 11.51
C ARG A 132 -7.65 -0.13 10.47
N TYR A 133 -7.73 1.16 10.77
CA TYR A 133 -8.30 2.19 9.88
C TYR A 133 -7.21 3.07 9.25
N GLY A 134 -5.97 2.96 9.70
CA GLY A 134 -4.87 3.83 9.27
C GLY A 134 -4.45 3.67 7.82
N PHE A 135 -4.89 2.60 7.14
CA PHE A 135 -4.53 2.34 5.75
C PHE A 135 -5.64 1.63 4.99
N HIS A 136 -5.94 2.14 3.80
CA HIS A 136 -6.87 1.54 2.85
C HIS A 136 -6.17 1.38 1.51
N GLY A 137 -6.16 0.16 0.98
CA GLY A 137 -5.63 -0.20 -0.34
C GLY A 137 -6.71 -0.86 -1.19
N ASN A 138 -6.52 -0.88 -2.49
CA ASN A 138 -7.44 -1.53 -3.42
C ASN A 138 -7.35 -3.06 -3.29
N ALA A 139 -8.40 -3.67 -2.82
CA ALA A 139 -8.46 -5.13 -2.63
C ALA A 139 -8.79 -5.91 -3.91
N SER A 140 -9.50 -5.30 -4.86
CA SER A 140 -10.03 -6.00 -6.04
C SER A 140 -9.35 -5.65 -7.36
N GLY A 141 -8.44 -4.67 -7.36
CA GLY A 141 -7.78 -4.18 -8.57
C GLY A 141 -8.63 -3.28 -9.47
N GLY A 142 -9.81 -2.83 -9.01
CA GLY A 142 -10.62 -1.84 -9.73
C GLY A 142 -9.93 -0.48 -9.75
N ILE A 143 -9.63 0.02 -10.96
CA ILE A 143 -8.93 1.29 -11.16
C ILE A 143 -9.86 2.48 -10.93
N GLY A 144 -9.33 3.59 -10.38
CA GLY A 144 -10.10 4.81 -10.09
C GLY A 144 -10.80 4.79 -8.73
N TRP A 145 -10.47 3.85 -7.89
CA TRP A 145 -11.06 3.70 -6.56
C TRP A 145 -10.59 4.75 -5.54
N GLY A 146 -9.32 5.17 -5.61
CA GLY A 146 -8.64 5.89 -4.53
C GLY A 146 -9.26 7.26 -4.19
N LEU A 147 -9.54 8.10 -5.20
CA LEU A 147 -10.05 9.45 -4.96
C LEU A 147 -11.44 9.42 -4.28
N PRO A 148 -12.45 8.70 -4.82
CA PRO A 148 -13.76 8.63 -4.15
C PRO A 148 -13.71 7.90 -2.82
N ALA A 149 -12.84 6.91 -2.65
CA ALA A 149 -12.66 6.23 -1.38
C ALA A 149 -12.11 7.18 -0.29
N ALA A 150 -11.18 8.06 -0.64
CA ALA A 150 -10.66 9.06 0.30
C ALA A 150 -11.76 9.98 0.84
N ILE A 151 -12.74 10.34 0.00
CA ILE A 151 -13.92 11.10 0.42
C ILE A 151 -14.73 10.31 1.45
N GLY A 152 -15.06 9.05 1.14
CA GLY A 152 -15.80 8.19 2.06
C GLY A 152 -15.07 7.99 3.40
N VAL A 153 -13.76 7.79 3.34
CA VAL A 153 -12.91 7.65 4.54
C VAL A 153 -12.90 8.93 5.36
N GLN A 154 -12.79 10.11 4.74
CA GLN A 154 -12.81 11.39 5.46
C GLN A 154 -14.18 11.66 6.11
N LEU A 155 -15.27 11.32 5.43
CA LEU A 155 -16.61 11.44 5.99
C LEU A 155 -16.82 10.49 7.20
N ALA A 156 -16.25 9.30 7.14
CA ALA A 156 -16.31 8.33 8.25
C ALA A 156 -15.38 8.69 9.42
N HIS A 157 -14.34 9.48 9.18
CA HIS A 157 -13.33 9.87 10.17
C HIS A 157 -13.04 11.38 10.11
N PRO A 158 -14.00 12.23 10.48
CA PRO A 158 -13.88 13.68 10.31
C PRO A 158 -12.73 14.31 11.11
N ASP A 159 -12.34 13.70 12.22
CA ASP A 159 -11.29 14.20 13.13
C ASP A 159 -9.88 13.73 12.75
N ARG A 160 -9.74 12.97 11.65
CA ARG A 160 -8.44 12.44 11.19
C ARG A 160 -8.08 13.06 9.83
N ARG A 161 -6.80 13.32 9.63
CA ARG A 161 -6.30 13.73 8.32
C ARG A 161 -6.29 12.54 7.37
N VAL A 162 -6.82 12.72 6.16
CA VAL A 162 -6.77 11.71 5.11
C VAL A 162 -5.79 12.16 4.03
N LEU A 163 -4.86 11.28 3.69
CA LEU A 163 -3.99 11.43 2.52
C LEU A 163 -4.38 10.40 1.48
N CYS A 164 -4.64 10.84 0.25
CA CYS A 164 -4.87 9.98 -0.90
C CYS A 164 -3.66 9.97 -1.81
N LEU A 165 -3.08 8.80 -2.02
CA LEU A 165 -2.04 8.57 -3.02
C LEU A 165 -2.66 7.91 -4.24
N SER A 166 -2.55 8.52 -5.41
CA SER A 166 -3.06 7.95 -6.66
C SER A 166 -2.03 8.08 -7.78
N GLY A 167 -1.96 7.11 -8.67
CA GLY A 167 -1.26 7.27 -9.93
C GLY A 167 -2.05 8.14 -10.90
N ASP A 168 -1.36 8.76 -11.86
CA ASP A 168 -1.95 9.57 -12.92
C ASP A 168 -3.06 8.84 -13.69
N GLY A 169 -2.77 7.64 -14.18
CA GLY A 169 -3.75 6.81 -14.86
C GLY A 169 -4.95 6.44 -14.00
N SER A 170 -4.76 6.16 -12.71
CA SER A 170 -5.84 5.86 -11.77
C SER A 170 -6.70 7.10 -11.50
N ALA A 171 -6.07 8.24 -11.30
CA ALA A 171 -6.77 9.50 -11.04
C ALA A 171 -7.73 9.87 -12.17
N MET A 172 -7.38 9.63 -13.43
CA MET A 172 -8.22 9.95 -14.59
C MET A 172 -9.52 9.17 -14.64
N TYR A 173 -9.67 8.07 -13.95
CA TYR A 173 -10.93 7.32 -13.90
C TYR A 173 -12.00 7.99 -13.04
N SER A 174 -11.61 8.79 -12.05
CA SER A 174 -12.53 9.37 -11.06
C SER A 174 -12.10 10.76 -10.58
N ILE A 175 -11.35 11.50 -11.39
CA ILE A 175 -10.79 12.80 -11.01
C ILE A 175 -11.85 13.83 -10.61
N GLN A 176 -13.07 13.71 -11.13
CA GLN A 176 -14.21 14.53 -10.74
C GLN A 176 -14.59 14.42 -9.26
N ALA A 177 -14.09 13.40 -8.54
CA ALA A 177 -14.25 13.27 -7.10
C ALA A 177 -13.62 14.46 -6.34
N LEU A 178 -12.62 15.14 -6.92
CA LEU A 178 -12.04 16.36 -6.36
C LEU A 178 -13.08 17.45 -6.17
N TRP A 179 -14.05 17.60 -7.09
CA TRP A 179 -15.15 18.54 -6.94
C TRP A 179 -16.01 18.21 -5.69
N THR A 180 -16.28 16.92 -5.46
CA THR A 180 -17.04 16.52 -4.27
C THR A 180 -16.28 16.84 -2.98
N ALA A 181 -14.96 16.62 -2.96
CA ALA A 181 -14.14 16.99 -1.81
C ALA A 181 -14.15 18.50 -1.55
N ALA A 182 -14.04 19.32 -2.59
CA ALA A 182 -14.12 20.78 -2.51
C ALA A 182 -15.51 21.23 -2.06
N HIS A 183 -16.58 20.70 -2.66
CA HIS A 183 -17.98 21.04 -2.34
C HIS A 183 -18.32 20.77 -0.86
N LEU A 184 -17.80 19.67 -0.32
CA LEU A 184 -18.01 19.29 1.07
C LEU A 184 -16.96 19.87 2.04
N ASN A 185 -16.03 20.69 1.55
CA ASN A 185 -14.92 21.27 2.33
C ASN A 185 -14.12 20.21 3.12
N LEU A 186 -13.84 19.05 2.50
CA LEU A 186 -13.14 17.96 3.16
C LEU A 186 -11.63 18.23 3.21
N PRO A 187 -10.97 18.12 4.39
CA PRO A 187 -9.54 18.38 4.54
C PRO A 187 -8.68 17.19 4.09
N ILE A 188 -8.79 16.79 2.81
CA ILE A 188 -8.05 15.69 2.22
C ILE A 188 -6.85 16.23 1.46
N THR A 189 -5.67 15.64 1.66
CA THR A 189 -4.50 15.88 0.82
C THR A 189 -4.47 14.82 -0.28
N PHE A 190 -4.54 15.25 -1.54
CA PHE A 190 -4.41 14.37 -2.70
C PHE A 190 -3.00 14.49 -3.30
N VAL A 191 -2.29 13.40 -3.45
CA VAL A 191 -0.99 13.31 -4.10
C VAL A 191 -1.12 12.43 -5.33
N ILE A 192 -1.04 13.05 -6.53
CA ILE A 192 -1.07 12.34 -7.80
C ILE A 192 0.37 12.14 -8.28
N THR A 193 0.81 10.88 -8.32
CA THR A 193 2.13 10.51 -8.84
C THR A 193 2.07 10.43 -10.36
N ASN A 194 2.54 11.48 -11.02
CA ASN A 194 2.44 11.63 -12.47
C ASN A 194 3.70 11.12 -13.17
N ASN A 195 3.66 9.90 -13.67
CA ASN A 195 4.72 9.32 -14.51
C ASN A 195 4.34 9.30 -16.01
N ARG A 196 3.22 9.91 -16.36
CA ARG A 196 2.67 10.06 -17.72
C ARG A 196 2.42 8.75 -18.43
N SER A 197 2.16 7.66 -17.68
CA SER A 197 1.90 6.38 -18.32
C SER A 197 1.21 5.37 -17.41
N TYR A 198 0.55 4.41 -18.02
CA TYR A 198 0.13 3.17 -17.36
C TYR A 198 1.35 2.26 -17.08
N ARG A 199 2.32 2.74 -16.30
CA ARG A 199 3.60 2.07 -16.04
C ARG A 199 3.45 0.63 -15.55
N ILE A 200 2.45 0.35 -14.70
CA ILE A 200 2.19 -1.01 -14.21
C ILE A 200 1.78 -1.96 -15.36
N LEU A 201 0.99 -1.46 -16.32
CA LEU A 201 0.59 -2.25 -17.49
C LEU A 201 1.78 -2.56 -18.39
N LYS A 202 2.65 -1.55 -18.65
CA LYS A 202 3.90 -1.74 -19.40
C LYS A 202 4.78 -2.80 -18.75
N GLN A 203 4.97 -2.75 -17.44
CA GLN A 203 5.75 -3.73 -16.69
C GLN A 203 5.14 -5.14 -16.78
N ARG A 204 3.80 -5.25 -16.74
CA ARG A 204 3.11 -6.54 -16.88
C ARG A 204 3.22 -7.09 -18.30
N LEU A 205 3.01 -6.26 -19.32
CA LEU A 205 3.15 -6.64 -20.71
C LEU A 205 4.56 -7.19 -20.99
N LEU A 206 5.58 -6.44 -20.58
CA LEU A 206 6.97 -6.90 -20.71
C LEU A 206 7.24 -8.18 -19.91
N GLY A 207 6.76 -8.25 -18.67
CA GLY A 207 7.00 -9.39 -17.78
C GLY A 207 6.38 -10.70 -18.27
N PHE A 208 5.14 -10.65 -18.75
CA PHE A 208 4.37 -11.85 -19.14
C PHE A 208 4.48 -12.18 -20.64
N HIS A 209 4.41 -11.16 -21.49
CA HIS A 209 4.37 -11.36 -22.95
C HIS A 209 5.70 -11.10 -23.64
N LYS A 210 6.71 -10.58 -22.90
CA LYS A 210 8.02 -10.20 -23.46
C LYS A 210 7.90 -9.19 -24.61
N SER A 211 6.83 -8.38 -24.58
CA SER A 211 6.54 -7.35 -25.57
C SER A 211 6.70 -5.96 -24.96
N ASP A 212 7.28 -5.07 -25.71
CA ASP A 212 7.43 -3.63 -25.41
C ASP A 212 6.58 -2.75 -26.34
N ALA A 213 5.63 -3.34 -27.07
CA ALA A 213 4.67 -2.62 -27.90
C ALA A 213 3.60 -1.93 -27.03
N TYR A 214 3.92 -0.77 -26.49
CA TYR A 214 3.07 -0.02 -25.53
C TYR A 214 2.08 0.91 -26.23
N VAL A 215 1.12 0.38 -26.96
CA VAL A 215 0.11 1.17 -27.68
C VAL A 215 -0.91 1.76 -26.69
N GLY A 216 -1.09 3.09 -26.70
CA GLY A 216 -2.09 3.78 -25.89
C GLY A 216 -1.80 3.76 -24.37
N MET A 217 -0.55 3.58 -23.98
CA MET A 217 -0.16 3.49 -22.57
C MET A 217 0.57 4.73 -22.06
N ASP A 218 0.67 5.77 -22.86
CA ASP A 218 1.35 7.04 -22.51
C ASP A 218 0.34 8.21 -22.55
N PHE A 219 0.58 9.22 -21.73
CA PHE A 219 -0.21 10.44 -21.57
C PHE A 219 0.62 11.69 -21.86
N ASP A 220 1.46 11.62 -22.91
CA ASP A 220 2.42 12.65 -23.22
C ASP A 220 1.89 13.74 -24.19
N GLU A 221 0.99 13.36 -25.09
CA GLU A 221 0.51 14.25 -26.15
C GLU A 221 -1.02 14.21 -26.30
N PRO A 222 -1.75 15.19 -25.71
CA PRO A 222 -1.24 16.26 -24.81
C PRO A 222 -0.98 15.75 -23.37
N GLN A 223 -0.05 16.42 -22.69
CA GLN A 223 0.15 16.20 -21.26
C GLN A 223 -1.06 16.64 -20.43
N ILE A 224 -1.39 15.87 -19.40
CA ILE A 224 -2.49 16.22 -18.50
C ILE A 224 -1.99 17.18 -17.42
N ASP A 225 -2.56 18.39 -17.36
CA ASP A 225 -2.33 19.32 -16.26
C ASP A 225 -3.24 18.98 -15.07
N PHE A 226 -2.79 18.05 -14.23
CA PHE A 226 -3.55 17.64 -13.05
C PHE A 226 -3.80 18.78 -12.06
N ALA A 227 -2.84 19.70 -11.90
CA ALA A 227 -3.01 20.86 -11.04
C ALA A 227 -4.07 21.82 -11.59
N GLY A 228 -4.07 22.06 -12.91
CA GLY A 228 -5.11 22.86 -13.58
C GLY A 228 -6.50 22.22 -13.45
N VAL A 229 -6.61 20.91 -13.64
CA VAL A 229 -7.86 20.16 -13.44
C VAL A 229 -8.33 20.29 -12.00
N ALA A 230 -7.46 20.07 -11.01
CA ALA A 230 -7.81 20.17 -9.59
C ALA A 230 -8.31 21.59 -9.24
N ARG A 231 -7.63 22.63 -9.69
CA ARG A 231 -8.05 24.03 -9.49
C ARG A 231 -9.41 24.32 -10.12
N SER A 232 -9.69 23.79 -11.32
CA SER A 232 -10.98 23.96 -11.98
C SER A 232 -12.13 23.27 -11.24
N LEU A 233 -11.80 22.24 -10.45
CA LEU A 233 -12.74 21.51 -9.58
C LEU A 233 -12.82 22.08 -8.14
N GLY A 234 -12.16 23.22 -7.88
CA GLY A 234 -12.22 23.93 -6.60
C GLY A 234 -11.20 23.47 -5.55
N VAL A 235 -10.22 22.65 -5.92
CA VAL A 235 -9.13 22.20 -5.04
C VAL A 235 -7.86 23.00 -5.34
N THR A 236 -7.24 23.59 -4.32
CA THR A 236 -5.91 24.21 -4.43
C THR A 236 -4.89 23.13 -4.78
N ALA A 237 -4.06 23.39 -5.80
CA ALA A 237 -3.10 22.39 -6.27
C ALA A 237 -1.88 23.01 -6.91
N ASP A 238 -0.75 22.36 -6.73
CA ASP A 238 0.53 22.70 -7.32
C ASP A 238 1.18 21.48 -7.98
N THR A 239 2.03 21.74 -8.96
CA THR A 239 2.88 20.72 -9.59
C THR A 239 4.27 20.80 -9.00
N ILE A 240 4.73 19.72 -8.38
CA ILE A 240 6.04 19.63 -7.74
C ILE A 240 6.97 18.80 -8.62
N THR A 241 8.07 19.43 -9.06
CA THR A 241 9.11 18.80 -9.88
C THR A 241 10.44 18.71 -9.16
N GLU A 242 10.65 19.55 -8.13
CA GLU A 242 11.89 19.61 -7.38
C GLU A 242 11.80 18.78 -6.10
N PRO A 243 12.76 17.87 -5.82
CA PRO A 243 12.73 16.99 -4.66
C PRO A 243 12.62 17.71 -3.31
N GLU A 244 13.25 18.86 -3.17
CA GLU A 244 13.23 19.69 -1.96
C GLU A 244 11.89 20.40 -1.73
N ALA A 245 11.10 20.59 -2.79
CA ALA A 245 9.78 21.22 -2.70
C ALA A 245 8.66 20.27 -2.22
N ILE A 246 8.92 18.96 -2.12
CA ILE A 246 7.91 17.98 -1.70
C ILE A 246 7.40 18.30 -0.31
N ARG A 247 8.30 18.45 0.66
CA ARG A 247 7.92 18.61 2.06
C ARG A 247 7.18 19.92 2.36
N PRO A 248 7.56 21.08 1.79
CA PRO A 248 6.79 22.31 1.93
C PRO A 248 5.40 22.27 1.33
N ALA A 249 5.15 21.37 0.36
CA ALA A 249 3.87 21.23 -0.33
C ALA A 249 2.89 20.26 0.40
N LEU A 250 3.37 19.50 1.38
CA LEU A 250 2.57 18.54 2.17
C LEU A 250 2.10 19.14 3.50
#